data_5855bc49205753173b41ccd9a9fd786e
#
_entry.id   5855bc49205753173b41ccd9a9fd786e
#
_cell.length_a   1.000
_cell.length_b   1.000
_cell.length_c   1.000
_cell.angle_alpha   90.00
_cell.angle_beta   90.00
_cell.angle_gamma   90.00
#
_symmetry.space_group_name_H-M   'P 1'
#
loop_
_entity.id
_entity.type
_entity.pdbx_description
1 polymer ?
#
loop_
_entity_poly.entity_id
_entity_poly.type
_entity_poly.pdbx_seq_one_letter_code
_entity_poly.pdbx_strand_id
1 'polypeptide(L)'
;MKKLKNKIAFVLLFILVSVMSQAKGLDPRFQILPLPQNIEILKEQGIAGSELAYIVSKGESKIPVLGTLLDALPRIEKQGTGITLSLSEQNTPESPEGYTLEITSRGVTIQSRGQAGLFYGCQTLEQLMEDSRDLRIPIPCLRMTDYPEISYRAVHFDTKHHLD
;
A
#
# COMPACT_ATOMS: atom_id res chain seq x y z
N MET A 1 41.33 -35.39 5.28
CA MET A 1 40.66 -34.76 4.13
C MET A 1 39.14 -34.89 4.14
N LYS A 2 38.54 -36.09 4.42
CA LYS A 2 37.05 -36.26 4.46
C LYS A 2 36.32 -35.38 5.49
N LYS A 3 36.88 -35.20 6.73
CA LYS A 3 36.27 -34.36 7.78
C LYS A 3 36.21 -32.86 7.45
N LEU A 4 37.17 -32.35 6.64
CA LEU A 4 37.22 -30.97 6.22
C LEU A 4 36.15 -30.67 5.12
N LYS A 5 36.00 -31.63 4.17
CA LYS A 5 34.97 -31.51 3.11
C LYS A 5 33.56 -31.49 3.69
N ASN A 6 33.26 -32.28 4.74
CA ASN A 6 31.96 -32.30 5.38
C ASN A 6 31.69 -30.99 6.15
N LYS A 7 32.71 -30.36 6.77
CA LYS A 7 32.53 -29.07 7.43
C LYS A 7 32.26 -27.92 6.44
N ILE A 8 32.95 -27.94 5.29
CA ILE A 8 32.75 -26.96 4.21
C ILE A 8 31.35 -27.12 3.59
N ALA A 9 30.91 -28.36 3.35
CA ALA A 9 29.56 -28.62 2.85
C ALA A 9 28.45 -28.16 3.82
N PHE A 10 28.67 -28.34 5.14
CA PHE A 10 27.72 -27.92 6.15
C PHE A 10 27.64 -26.39 6.28
N VAL A 11 28.77 -25.68 6.16
CA VAL A 11 28.83 -24.22 6.14
C VAL A 11 28.19 -23.64 4.89
N LEU A 12 28.43 -24.25 3.72
CA LEU A 12 27.79 -23.87 2.45
C LEU A 12 26.28 -24.11 2.49
N LEU A 13 25.81 -25.20 3.07
CA LEU A 13 24.38 -25.47 3.25
C LEU A 13 23.73 -24.46 4.20
N PHE A 14 24.44 -24.06 5.27
CA PHE A 14 23.94 -23.04 6.22
C PHE A 14 23.89 -21.66 5.59
N ILE A 15 24.84 -21.31 4.74
CA ILE A 15 24.85 -20.05 3.98
C ILE A 15 23.72 -20.06 2.92
N LEU A 16 23.47 -21.19 2.26
CA LEU A 16 22.38 -21.32 1.28
C LEU A 16 20.98 -21.20 1.92
N VAL A 17 20.82 -21.71 3.15
CA VAL A 17 19.57 -21.59 3.91
C VAL A 17 19.37 -20.16 4.43
N SER A 18 20.46 -19.42 4.73
CA SER A 18 20.37 -18.03 5.19
C SER A 18 20.06 -17.03 4.06
N VAL A 19 20.28 -17.40 2.81
CA VAL A 19 19.99 -16.54 1.63
C VAL A 19 18.54 -16.66 1.17
N MET A 20 17.80 -17.69 1.62
CA MET A 20 16.35 -17.72 1.48
C MET A 20 15.67 -16.85 2.58
N SER A 21 16.10 -15.60 2.72
CA SER A 21 15.25 -14.56 3.27
C SER A 21 14.14 -14.36 2.26
N GLN A 22 13.07 -15.14 2.38
CA GLN A 22 11.86 -14.91 1.64
C GLN A 22 11.48 -13.46 1.90
N ALA A 23 11.48 -12.65 0.85
CA ALA A 23 10.75 -11.39 0.89
C ALA A 23 9.34 -11.78 1.32
N LYS A 24 8.99 -11.44 2.56
CA LYS A 24 7.69 -11.78 3.13
C LYS A 24 6.72 -10.89 2.38
N GLY A 25 6.09 -11.44 1.34
CA GLY A 25 5.07 -10.74 0.58
C GLY A 25 3.90 -10.35 1.49
N LEU A 26 3.03 -9.51 1.01
CA LEU A 26 1.78 -9.20 1.69
C LEU A 26 1.05 -10.51 2.00
N ASP A 27 0.43 -10.59 3.18
CA ASP A 27 -0.41 -11.74 3.56
C ASP A 27 -1.48 -11.94 2.47
N PRO A 28 -1.61 -13.14 1.86
CA PRO A 28 -2.50 -13.39 0.73
C PRO A 28 -3.98 -13.19 1.03
N ARG A 29 -4.32 -12.99 2.31
CA ARG A 29 -5.67 -12.63 2.72
C ARG A 29 -6.03 -11.17 2.40
N PHE A 30 -5.04 -10.28 2.26
CA PHE A 30 -5.26 -8.93 1.73
C PHE A 30 -5.36 -8.98 0.22
N GLN A 31 -6.51 -8.59 -0.32
CA GLN A 31 -6.83 -8.65 -1.74
C GLN A 31 -6.84 -7.25 -2.36
N ILE A 32 -5.66 -6.75 -2.70
CA ILE A 32 -5.55 -5.45 -3.36
C ILE A 32 -5.71 -5.62 -4.86
N LEU A 33 -6.65 -4.89 -5.45
CA LEU A 33 -6.91 -4.88 -6.89
C LEU A 33 -6.99 -3.45 -7.43
N PRO A 34 -6.19 -3.13 -8.48
CA PRO A 34 -5.12 -3.96 -9.08
C PRO A 34 -3.95 -4.18 -8.11
N LEU A 35 -3.13 -5.19 -8.37
CA LEU A 35 -1.94 -5.45 -7.56
C LEU A 35 -0.92 -4.32 -7.79
N PRO A 36 -0.41 -3.67 -6.72
CA PRO A 36 0.59 -2.62 -6.84
C PRO A 36 1.91 -3.11 -7.46
N GLN A 37 2.62 -2.20 -8.14
CA GLN A 37 3.89 -2.49 -8.81
C GLN A 37 4.98 -2.95 -7.85
N ASN A 38 5.01 -2.41 -6.64
CA ASN A 38 5.97 -2.82 -5.61
C ASN A 38 5.36 -2.78 -4.21
N ILE A 39 5.63 -3.84 -3.42
CA ILE A 39 5.22 -3.95 -2.02
C ILE A 39 6.43 -4.41 -1.20
N GLU A 40 6.81 -3.61 -0.21
CA GLU A 40 7.83 -3.94 0.79
C GLU A 40 7.18 -4.06 2.17
N ILE A 41 7.27 -5.22 2.81
CA ILE A 41 6.78 -5.42 4.17
C ILE A 41 7.83 -4.99 5.19
N LEU A 42 7.47 -4.07 6.07
CA LEU A 42 8.33 -3.56 7.12
C LEU A 42 8.30 -4.50 8.35
N LYS A 43 9.38 -4.48 9.14
CA LYS A 43 9.51 -5.33 10.34
C LYS A 43 8.85 -4.73 11.59
N GLU A 44 7.84 -3.90 11.41
CA GLU A 44 7.08 -3.27 12.50
C GLU A 44 5.80 -4.04 12.78
N GLN A 45 5.24 -3.84 13.96
CA GLN A 45 3.92 -4.37 14.29
C GLN A 45 2.85 -3.62 13.48
N GLY A 46 1.96 -4.38 12.83
CA GLY A 46 0.86 -3.81 12.06
C GLY A 46 -0.13 -3.02 12.93
N ILE A 47 -0.95 -2.20 12.29
CA ILE A 47 -1.98 -1.38 12.92
C ILE A 47 -3.37 -1.92 12.58
N ALA A 48 -4.31 -1.87 13.53
CA ALA A 48 -5.69 -2.17 13.20
C ALA A 48 -6.31 -1.00 12.40
N GLY A 49 -7.09 -1.31 11.36
CA GLY A 49 -7.79 -0.27 10.59
C GLY A 49 -8.66 0.65 11.46
N SER A 50 -9.20 0.12 12.57
CA SER A 50 -9.97 0.86 13.57
C SER A 50 -9.14 1.84 14.42
N GLU A 51 -7.81 1.74 14.42
CA GLU A 51 -6.91 2.67 15.11
C GLU A 51 -6.68 3.96 14.31
N LEU A 52 -7.03 3.97 13.03
CA LEU A 52 -6.95 5.16 12.20
C LEU A 52 -7.99 6.18 12.65
N ALA A 53 -7.53 7.24 13.29
CA ALA A 53 -8.37 8.20 14.02
C ALA A 53 -8.73 9.45 13.23
N TYR A 54 -7.94 9.80 12.20
CA TYR A 54 -8.14 11.00 11.40
C TYR A 54 -7.42 10.95 10.07
N ILE A 55 -7.84 11.81 9.12
CA ILE A 55 -7.17 12.02 7.84
C ILE A 55 -6.97 13.51 7.60
N VAL A 56 -5.77 13.90 7.21
CA VAL A 56 -5.42 15.29 6.91
C VAL A 56 -4.63 15.40 5.61
N SER A 57 -4.71 16.56 4.98
CA SER A 57 -3.90 16.90 3.81
C SER A 57 -2.88 17.97 4.17
N LYS A 58 -1.70 17.92 3.54
CA LYS A 58 -0.63 18.92 3.68
C LYS A 58 -0.45 19.69 2.37
N GLY A 59 -0.19 20.98 2.51
CA GLY A 59 0.03 21.87 1.38
C GLY A 59 -1.23 22.00 0.51
N GLU A 60 -1.07 21.91 -0.81
CA GLU A 60 -2.16 22.03 -1.80
C GLU A 60 -2.92 20.72 -2.05
N SER A 61 -2.53 19.63 -1.37
CA SER A 61 -3.22 18.35 -1.51
C SER A 61 -4.67 18.44 -0.99
N LYS A 62 -5.56 17.67 -1.61
CA LYS A 62 -6.97 17.56 -1.20
C LYS A 62 -7.27 16.12 -0.79
N ILE A 63 -8.10 15.97 0.23
CA ILE A 63 -8.60 14.66 0.63
C ILE A 63 -9.67 14.26 -0.39
N PRO A 64 -9.51 13.13 -1.10
CA PRO A 64 -10.53 12.65 -2.02
C PRO A 64 -11.80 12.21 -1.26
N VAL A 65 -12.92 12.22 -1.97
CA VAL A 65 -14.19 11.66 -1.47
C VAL A 65 -14.38 10.32 -2.18
N LEU A 66 -14.44 9.24 -1.42
CA LEU A 66 -14.52 7.87 -1.93
C LEU A 66 -15.90 7.24 -1.69
N GLY A 67 -16.72 7.79 -0.79
CA GLY A 67 -17.97 7.18 -0.34
C GLY A 67 -17.77 5.96 0.58
N THR A 68 -16.66 5.93 1.32
CA THR A 68 -16.13 4.74 2.00
C THR A 68 -15.80 5.01 3.47
N LEU A 69 -15.11 4.05 4.14
CA LEU A 69 -14.69 4.18 5.54
C LEU A 69 -13.79 5.40 5.78
N LEU A 70 -12.95 5.76 4.80
CA LEU A 70 -12.08 6.94 4.91
C LEU A 70 -12.86 8.25 5.02
N ASP A 71 -14.04 8.33 4.41
CA ASP A 71 -14.87 9.54 4.46
C ASP A 71 -15.48 9.78 5.83
N ALA A 72 -15.61 8.73 6.64
CA ALA A 72 -16.07 8.82 8.02
C ALA A 72 -15.02 9.38 9.00
N LEU A 73 -13.74 9.41 8.59
CA LEU A 73 -12.67 9.90 9.45
C LEU A 73 -12.70 11.44 9.60
N PRO A 74 -12.47 11.96 10.82
CA PRO A 74 -12.27 13.38 11.03
C PRO A 74 -11.17 13.97 10.15
N ARG A 75 -11.44 15.17 9.60
CA ARG A 75 -10.52 15.91 8.70
C ARG A 75 -9.57 16.85 9.45
N ILE A 76 -9.39 16.63 10.73
CA ILE A 76 -8.50 17.39 11.62
C ILE A 76 -7.70 16.43 12.47
N GLU A 77 -6.45 16.81 12.77
CA GLU A 77 -5.61 16.03 13.67
C GLU A 77 -6.29 15.78 15.03
N LYS A 78 -6.22 14.55 15.47
CA LYS A 78 -6.70 14.09 16.78
C LYS A 78 -5.63 13.22 17.44
N GLN A 79 -5.83 12.90 18.69
CA GLN A 79 -5.02 11.90 19.36
C GLN A 79 -5.24 10.53 18.70
N GLY A 80 -4.16 9.82 18.39
CA GLY A 80 -4.19 8.51 17.75
C GLY A 80 -3.43 8.47 16.43
N THR A 81 -3.58 7.38 15.72
CA THR A 81 -2.89 7.14 14.44
C THR A 81 -3.58 7.88 13.30
N GLY A 82 -2.84 8.72 12.60
CA GLY A 82 -3.39 9.53 11.52
C GLY A 82 -2.98 9.08 10.13
N ILE A 83 -3.77 9.52 9.15
CA ILE A 83 -3.48 9.41 7.72
C ILE A 83 -3.09 10.80 7.21
N THR A 84 -1.94 10.91 6.58
CA THR A 84 -1.45 12.16 5.99
C THR A 84 -1.35 12.03 4.49
N LEU A 85 -1.96 12.95 3.77
CA LEU A 85 -1.86 13.09 2.32
C LEU A 85 -0.97 14.27 1.96
N SER A 86 -0.09 14.11 0.98
CA SER A 86 0.71 15.23 0.48
C SER A 86 1.06 15.08 -1.00
N LEU A 87 1.06 16.21 -1.72
CA LEU A 87 1.69 16.28 -3.03
C LEU A 87 3.20 16.43 -2.85
N SER A 88 3.97 15.59 -3.56
CA SER A 88 5.43 15.58 -3.50
C SER A 88 6.00 15.00 -4.79
N GLU A 89 7.10 15.58 -5.24
CA GLU A 89 7.91 15.01 -6.33
C GLU A 89 8.98 14.04 -5.81
N GLN A 90 9.27 14.09 -4.51
CA GLN A 90 10.29 13.26 -3.89
C GLN A 90 9.74 11.89 -3.52
N ASN A 91 10.46 10.84 -3.89
CA ASN A 91 10.11 9.45 -3.58
C ASN A 91 8.73 8.99 -4.09
N THR A 92 8.25 9.64 -5.16
CA THR A 92 6.98 9.30 -5.82
C THR A 92 7.22 8.94 -7.27
N PRO A 93 6.37 8.08 -7.88
CA PRO A 93 6.43 7.79 -9.30
C PRO A 93 6.32 9.07 -10.16
N GLU A 94 6.86 9.03 -11.38
CA GLU A 94 6.78 10.17 -12.31
C GLU A 94 5.34 10.44 -12.78
N SER A 95 4.52 9.41 -12.87
CA SER A 95 3.11 9.53 -13.24
C SER A 95 2.33 10.33 -12.20
N PRO A 96 1.52 11.32 -12.60
CA PRO A 96 0.64 12.05 -11.68
C PRO A 96 -0.49 11.17 -11.11
N GLU A 97 -0.71 9.99 -11.67
CA GLU A 97 -1.62 8.96 -11.15
C GLU A 97 -0.91 7.97 -10.23
N GLY A 98 0.43 7.98 -10.21
CA GLY A 98 1.21 7.12 -9.33
C GLY A 98 1.23 7.65 -7.88
N TYR A 99 1.43 6.74 -6.94
CA TYR A 99 1.51 7.06 -5.52
C TYR A 99 2.53 6.20 -4.78
N THR A 100 2.94 6.67 -3.62
CA THR A 100 3.61 5.90 -2.58
C THR A 100 2.72 5.88 -1.35
N LEU A 101 2.44 4.70 -0.82
CA LEU A 101 1.71 4.47 0.42
C LEU A 101 2.66 3.84 1.44
N GLU A 102 2.88 4.51 2.56
CA GLU A 102 3.68 4.00 3.66
C GLU A 102 2.81 3.85 4.91
N ILE A 103 2.79 2.64 5.47
CA ILE A 103 2.09 2.29 6.71
C ILE A 103 3.14 1.88 7.74
N THR A 104 3.20 2.61 8.84
CA THR A 104 4.09 2.35 9.98
C THR A 104 3.24 2.22 11.25
N SER A 105 3.85 1.76 12.34
CA SER A 105 3.19 1.72 13.66
C SER A 105 2.75 3.12 14.17
N ARG A 106 3.21 4.21 13.54
CA ARG A 106 2.91 5.60 13.93
C ARG A 106 1.86 6.28 13.06
N GLY A 107 1.56 5.72 11.90
CA GLY A 107 0.59 6.32 10.98
C GLY A 107 0.76 5.90 9.53
N VAL A 108 -0.08 6.47 8.71
CA VAL A 108 -0.13 6.25 7.27
C VAL A 108 0.24 7.54 6.54
N THR A 109 1.08 7.42 5.53
CA THR A 109 1.43 8.52 4.63
C THR A 109 1.15 8.12 3.19
N ILE A 110 0.41 8.94 2.46
CA ILE A 110 0.18 8.79 1.02
C ILE A 110 0.76 10.01 0.33
N GLN A 111 1.65 9.76 -0.63
CA GLN A 111 2.32 10.79 -1.41
C GLN A 111 2.14 10.53 -2.90
N SER A 112 1.98 11.60 -3.67
CA SER A 112 1.87 11.55 -5.13
C SER A 112 2.30 12.87 -5.74
N ARG A 113 2.64 12.88 -7.02
CA ARG A 113 2.83 14.12 -7.81
C ARG A 113 1.52 14.79 -8.18
N GLY A 114 0.43 14.03 -8.25
CA GLY A 114 -0.87 14.52 -8.65
C GLY A 114 -2.01 14.11 -7.73
N GLN A 115 -3.09 14.86 -7.79
CA GLN A 115 -4.29 14.58 -6.98
C GLN A 115 -4.92 13.21 -7.32
N ALA A 116 -4.79 12.77 -8.58
CA ALA A 116 -5.27 11.46 -9.01
C ALA A 116 -4.53 10.32 -8.30
N GLY A 117 -3.19 10.42 -8.13
CA GLY A 117 -2.43 9.41 -7.40
C GLY A 117 -2.78 9.39 -5.92
N LEU A 118 -3.09 10.52 -5.28
CA LEU A 118 -3.61 10.53 -3.91
C LEU A 118 -4.96 9.80 -3.82
N PHE A 119 -5.82 9.97 -4.82
CA PHE A 119 -7.09 9.23 -4.91
C PHE A 119 -6.85 7.71 -4.99
N TYR A 120 -5.97 7.25 -5.87
CA TYR A 120 -5.65 5.82 -6.00
C TYR A 120 -4.97 5.25 -4.74
N GLY A 121 -4.07 6.01 -4.12
CA GLY A 121 -3.47 5.61 -2.85
C GLY A 121 -4.49 5.47 -1.71
N CYS A 122 -5.49 6.35 -1.67
CA CYS A 122 -6.61 6.22 -0.73
C CYS A 122 -7.48 5.00 -1.04
N GLN A 123 -7.74 4.69 -2.30
CA GLN A 123 -8.46 3.48 -2.72
C GLN A 123 -7.75 2.20 -2.26
N THR A 124 -6.41 2.16 -2.39
CA THR A 124 -5.62 1.03 -1.92
C THR A 124 -5.64 0.90 -0.40
N LEU A 125 -5.53 2.02 0.32
CA LEU A 125 -5.64 2.01 1.79
C LEU A 125 -7.03 1.52 2.23
N GLU A 126 -8.09 1.93 1.53
CA GLU A 126 -9.46 1.50 1.82
C GLU A 126 -9.61 -0.01 1.72
N GLN A 127 -9.10 -0.64 0.65
CA GLN A 127 -9.12 -2.09 0.49
C GLN A 127 -8.40 -2.78 1.66
N LEU A 128 -7.24 -2.28 2.08
CA LEU A 128 -6.53 -2.80 3.25
C LEU A 128 -7.32 -2.66 4.55
N MET A 129 -8.04 -1.55 4.73
CA MET A 129 -8.88 -1.31 5.91
C MET A 129 -10.10 -2.23 5.93
N GLU A 130 -10.75 -2.45 4.77
CA GLU A 130 -11.87 -3.37 4.63
C GLU A 130 -11.44 -4.80 4.94
N ASP A 131 -10.36 -5.28 4.32
CA ASP A 131 -9.82 -6.61 4.61
C ASP A 131 -9.41 -6.77 6.07
N SER A 132 -8.75 -5.77 6.65
CA SER A 132 -8.36 -5.77 8.08
C SER A 132 -9.59 -5.90 8.98
N ARG A 133 -10.66 -5.18 8.69
CA ARG A 133 -11.92 -5.23 9.43
C ARG A 133 -12.58 -6.61 9.32
N ASP A 134 -12.73 -7.11 8.10
CA ASP A 134 -13.49 -8.32 7.80
C ASP A 134 -12.76 -9.57 8.30
N LEU A 135 -11.43 -9.60 8.19
CA LEU A 135 -10.58 -10.68 8.66
C LEU A 135 -10.20 -10.57 10.14
N ARG A 136 -10.42 -9.42 10.75
CA ARG A 136 -10.00 -9.09 12.13
C ARG A 136 -8.49 -9.26 12.36
N ILE A 137 -7.71 -8.85 11.38
CA ILE A 137 -6.23 -8.85 11.45
C ILE A 137 -5.69 -7.43 11.25
N PRO A 138 -4.55 -7.09 11.87
CA PRO A 138 -3.94 -5.78 11.65
C PRO A 138 -3.42 -5.65 10.22
N ILE A 139 -3.50 -4.44 9.67
CA ILE A 139 -2.83 -4.07 8.43
C ILE A 139 -1.33 -4.13 8.69
N PRO A 140 -0.55 -4.86 7.90
CA PRO A 140 0.89 -4.92 8.08
C PRO A 140 1.54 -3.56 7.82
N CYS A 141 2.59 -3.23 8.55
CA CYS A 141 3.44 -2.12 8.19
C CYS A 141 4.15 -2.43 6.88
N LEU A 142 4.06 -1.51 5.92
CA LEU A 142 4.53 -1.74 4.56
C LEU A 142 4.83 -0.41 3.85
N ARG A 143 5.56 -0.52 2.75
CA ARG A 143 5.66 0.54 1.74
C ARG A 143 5.20 -0.03 0.42
N MET A 144 4.30 0.69 -0.23
CA MET A 144 3.84 0.39 -1.59
C MET A 144 4.19 1.53 -2.52
N THR A 145 4.51 1.17 -3.76
CA THR A 145 4.61 2.11 -4.87
C THR A 145 3.80 1.55 -6.02
N ASP A 146 2.92 2.38 -6.56
CA ASP A 146 2.08 1.99 -7.68
C ASP A 146 1.93 3.13 -8.69
N TYR A 147 1.81 2.77 -9.94
CA TYR A 147 1.59 3.68 -11.06
C TYR A 147 1.05 2.89 -12.26
N PRO A 148 0.26 3.53 -13.14
CA PRO A 148 -0.28 2.86 -14.32
C PRO A 148 0.82 2.57 -15.34
N GLU A 149 0.88 1.34 -15.84
CA GLU A 149 1.76 0.97 -16.97
C GLU A 149 1.29 1.60 -18.29
N ILE A 150 -0.02 1.81 -18.43
CA ILE A 150 -0.64 2.39 -19.62
C ILE A 150 -1.26 3.74 -19.24
N SER A 151 -0.73 4.81 -19.82
CA SER A 151 -1.17 6.18 -19.54
C SER A 151 -2.55 6.52 -20.11
N TYR A 152 -2.94 5.88 -21.23
CA TYR A 152 -4.24 6.09 -21.84
C TYR A 152 -5.12 4.85 -21.68
N ARG A 153 -6.28 5.03 -21.04
CA ARG A 153 -7.28 3.99 -20.82
C ARG A 153 -8.66 4.54 -21.18
N ALA A 154 -9.41 3.78 -21.97
CA ALA A 154 -10.75 4.17 -22.39
C ALA A 154 -11.68 2.95 -22.43
N VAL A 155 -12.95 3.19 -22.19
CA VAL A 155 -14.03 2.21 -22.38
C VAL A 155 -14.94 2.74 -23.47
N HIS A 156 -15.18 1.91 -24.48
CA HIS A 156 -16.15 2.20 -25.53
C HIS A 156 -17.48 1.49 -25.20
N PHE A 157 -18.55 2.26 -25.04
CA PHE A 157 -19.90 1.74 -24.90
C PHE A 157 -20.63 1.89 -26.22
N ASP A 158 -20.99 0.76 -26.85
CA ASP A 158 -21.87 0.75 -28.02
C ASP A 158 -23.30 0.48 -27.56
N THR A 159 -24.17 1.49 -27.67
CA THR A 159 -25.57 1.42 -27.26
C THR A 159 -26.54 1.20 -28.43
N LYS A 160 -26.00 1.03 -29.66
CA LYS A 160 -26.84 0.97 -30.88
C LYS A 160 -27.77 -0.25 -30.97
N HIS A 161 -27.53 -1.30 -30.20
CA HIS A 161 -28.21 -2.58 -30.34
C HIS A 161 -29.14 -2.97 -29.17
N HIS A 162 -29.43 -2.06 -28.26
CA HIS A 162 -30.20 -2.37 -27.05
C HIS A 162 -31.31 -1.37 -26.72
N LEU A 163 -31.80 -0.63 -27.72
CA LEU A 163 -32.93 0.29 -27.57
C LEU A 163 -34.14 -0.13 -28.43
N ASP A 164 -34.44 -1.41 -28.43
CA ASP A 164 -35.74 -1.95 -28.94
C ASP A 164 -36.65 -2.32 -27.78
#